data_d787d615ab66bd21c7517a52cee85b14
#
_entry.id   d787d615ab66bd21c7517a52cee85b14
#
_cell.length_a   1.000
_cell.length_b   1.000
_cell.length_c   1.000
_cell.angle_alpha   90.00
_cell.angle_beta   90.00
_cell.angle_gamma   90.00
#
_symmetry.space_group_name_H-M   'P 1'
#
loop_
_entity.id
_entity.type
_entity.pdbx_description
1 polymer ?
#
loop_
_entity_poly.entity_id
_entity_poly.type
_entity_poly.pdbx_seq_one_letter_code
_entity_poly.pdbx_strand_id
1 'polypeptide(L)'
;MNDDGEFRADRTQEIFLPATVSPVPPAHGGAEVVEVAAYRGQTHFEREVVEKLAAAAARSVPGVDELGGDVARFFNSVLDKIGLDKVGDATRGVTASVDGLDVEITVVLVIAAGKVVSEVTAAVRTAVIAAVENYGLHVSNVDVKVDDIRLHHE
;
A
#
# COMPACT_ATOMS: atom_id res chain seq x y z
N MET A 1 -59.84 20.95 2.19
CA MET A 1 -59.35 21.43 0.98
C MET A 1 -57.84 21.66 0.97
N ASN A 2 -57.33 22.16 1.98
CA ASN A 2 -55.91 22.46 2.05
C ASN A 2 -55.05 21.29 2.44
N ASP A 3 -55.62 20.21 2.56
CA ASP A 3 -54.89 19.02 2.99
C ASP A 3 -53.85 18.61 2.01
N ASP A 4 -53.93 19.13 0.83
CA ASP A 4 -53.00 18.75 -0.20
C ASP A 4 -51.57 19.03 0.19
N GLY A 5 -51.37 20.15 0.84
CA GLY A 5 -50.01 20.50 1.23
C GLY A 5 -49.40 19.57 2.23
N GLU A 6 -50.19 19.24 3.21
CA GLU A 6 -49.71 18.34 4.25
C GLU A 6 -49.43 16.98 3.69
N PHE A 7 -50.31 16.58 2.83
CA PHE A 7 -50.15 15.29 2.21
C PHE A 7 -48.86 15.20 1.40
N ARG A 8 -48.52 16.29 0.75
CA ARG A 8 -47.27 16.32 -0.02
C ARG A 8 -46.06 16.21 0.89
N ALA A 9 -46.10 16.82 2.04
CA ALA A 9 -45.01 16.72 2.99
C ALA A 9 -44.81 15.29 3.43
N ASP A 10 -45.83 14.60 3.64
CA ASP A 10 -45.73 13.21 4.04
C ASP A 10 -45.09 12.38 2.94
N ARG A 11 -45.47 12.64 1.74
CA ARG A 11 -44.87 11.92 0.62
C ARG A 11 -43.40 12.19 0.52
N THR A 12 -42.99 13.39 0.78
CA THR A 12 -41.57 13.73 0.73
C THR A 12 -40.80 12.91 1.77
N GLN A 13 -41.36 12.80 2.94
CA GLN A 13 -40.69 12.02 3.97
C GLN A 13 -40.60 10.56 3.60
N GLU A 14 -41.65 10.04 3.01
CA GLU A 14 -41.63 8.65 2.59
C GLU A 14 -40.58 8.38 1.55
N ILE A 15 -40.39 9.31 0.63
CA ILE A 15 -39.38 9.15 -0.37
C ILE A 15 -37.99 9.13 0.27
N PHE A 16 -37.82 9.96 1.27
CA PHE A 16 -36.54 10.07 1.93
C PHE A 16 -36.18 8.79 2.72
N LEU A 17 -37.17 8.23 3.40
CA LEU A 17 -36.94 7.05 4.21
C LEU A 17 -36.42 5.86 3.43
N PRO A 18 -36.95 5.54 2.27
CA PRO A 18 -36.42 4.42 1.50
C PRO A 18 -34.95 4.59 1.13
N ALA A 19 -34.54 5.83 0.92
CA ALA A 19 -33.16 6.08 0.54
C ALA A 19 -32.21 5.78 1.68
N THR A 20 -32.68 5.88 2.90
CA THR A 20 -31.81 5.65 4.06
C THR A 20 -31.86 4.22 4.55
N VAL A 21 -32.78 3.45 4.03
CA VAL A 21 -32.87 2.05 4.43
C VAL A 21 -31.67 1.31 3.88
N SER A 22 -30.97 0.68 4.77
CA SER A 22 -29.84 -0.14 4.40
C SER A 22 -30.29 -1.26 3.47
N PRO A 23 -29.44 -1.70 2.59
CA PRO A 23 -29.77 -2.81 1.73
C PRO A 23 -30.24 -3.98 2.58
N VAL A 24 -31.33 -4.55 2.15
CA VAL A 24 -31.85 -5.71 2.82
C VAL A 24 -30.86 -6.85 2.67
N PRO A 25 -30.46 -7.48 3.76
CA PRO A 25 -29.57 -8.61 3.65
C PRO A 25 -30.23 -9.71 2.83
N PRO A 26 -29.47 -10.45 2.08
CA PRO A 26 -30.02 -11.52 1.29
C PRO A 26 -30.75 -12.52 2.18
N ALA A 27 -31.80 -13.03 1.65
CA ALA A 27 -32.64 -13.94 2.40
C ALA A 27 -31.97 -15.28 2.68
N HIS A 28 -30.76 -15.46 2.15
CA HIS A 28 -30.07 -16.74 2.30
C HIS A 28 -29.18 -16.70 3.52
N GLY A 29 -29.45 -17.55 4.47
CA GLY A 29 -28.71 -17.60 5.71
C GLY A 29 -27.22 -17.86 5.52
N GLY A 30 -26.86 -18.45 4.40
CA GLY A 30 -25.45 -18.71 4.14
C GLY A 30 -24.60 -17.46 3.96
N ALA A 31 -25.14 -16.49 3.22
CA ALA A 31 -24.41 -15.24 2.98
C ALA A 31 -24.25 -14.43 4.26
N GLU A 32 -25.28 -14.44 5.09
CA GLU A 32 -25.25 -13.72 6.35
C GLU A 32 -24.24 -14.31 7.32
N VAL A 33 -24.14 -15.64 7.35
CA VAL A 33 -23.17 -16.31 8.19
C VAL A 33 -21.75 -16.00 7.75
N VAL A 34 -21.53 -15.96 6.45
CA VAL A 34 -20.20 -15.63 5.90
C VAL A 34 -19.83 -14.21 6.26
N GLU A 35 -20.76 -13.28 6.14
CA GLU A 35 -20.48 -11.89 6.46
C GLU A 35 -20.12 -11.72 7.93
N VAL A 36 -20.87 -12.33 8.83
CA VAL A 36 -20.56 -12.25 10.25
C VAL A 36 -19.22 -12.93 10.56
N ALA A 37 -18.93 -14.03 9.90
CA ALA A 37 -17.67 -14.72 10.11
C ALA A 37 -16.46 -13.88 9.68
N ALA A 38 -16.62 -13.05 8.66
CA ALA A 38 -15.54 -12.19 8.17
C ALA A 38 -15.02 -11.20 9.22
N TYR A 39 -15.86 -10.88 10.21
CA TYR A 39 -15.48 -9.94 11.26
C TYR A 39 -15.01 -10.62 12.54
N ARG A 40 -14.77 -11.91 12.50
CA ARG A 40 -14.31 -12.66 13.67
C ARG A 40 -12.81 -12.79 13.67
N GLY A 41 -12.12 -11.71 13.85
CA GLY A 41 -10.68 -11.72 13.90
C GLY A 41 -10.13 -10.49 13.28
N GLN A 42 -8.82 -10.40 13.27
CA GLN A 42 -8.11 -9.27 12.71
C GLN A 42 -7.04 -9.78 11.76
N THR A 43 -6.80 -9.01 10.72
CA THR A 43 -5.73 -9.29 9.80
C THR A 43 -4.60 -8.32 10.07
N HIS A 44 -3.41 -8.86 10.25
CA HIS A 44 -2.21 -8.07 10.46
C HIS A 44 -1.25 -8.32 9.31
N PHE A 45 -0.64 -7.26 8.83
CA PHE A 45 0.39 -7.36 7.82
C PHE A 45 1.75 -7.22 8.48
N GLU A 46 2.58 -8.20 8.30
CA GLU A 46 3.95 -8.10 8.75
C GLU A 46 4.71 -7.13 7.87
N ARG A 47 5.61 -6.38 8.48
CA ARG A 47 6.43 -5.40 7.77
C ARG A 47 7.13 -6.01 6.56
N GLU A 48 7.65 -7.22 6.72
CA GLU A 48 8.37 -7.91 5.66
C GLU A 48 7.52 -8.16 4.42
N VAL A 49 6.23 -8.40 4.60
CA VAL A 49 5.33 -8.62 3.48
C VAL A 49 5.25 -7.34 2.63
N VAL A 50 5.09 -6.20 3.30
CA VAL A 50 5.02 -4.91 2.62
C VAL A 50 6.35 -4.61 1.92
N GLU A 51 7.46 -4.87 2.59
CA GLU A 51 8.79 -4.66 2.04
C GLU A 51 9.02 -5.49 0.79
N LYS A 52 8.57 -6.75 0.78
CA LYS A 52 8.67 -7.60 -0.41
C LYS A 52 7.87 -7.07 -1.58
N LEU A 53 6.65 -6.64 -1.32
CA LEU A 53 5.80 -6.08 -2.36
C LEU A 53 6.41 -4.81 -2.95
N ALA A 54 6.87 -3.93 -2.08
CA ALA A 54 7.48 -2.67 -2.49
C ALA A 54 8.78 -2.91 -3.26
N ALA A 55 9.60 -3.83 -2.80
CA ALA A 55 10.87 -4.15 -3.46
C ALA A 55 10.63 -4.71 -4.87
N ALA A 56 9.70 -5.63 -5.00
CA ALA A 56 9.38 -6.19 -6.31
C ALA A 56 8.88 -5.11 -7.27
N ALA A 57 8.02 -4.22 -6.79
CA ALA A 57 7.50 -3.13 -7.60
C ALA A 57 8.60 -2.17 -8.01
N ALA A 58 9.47 -1.78 -7.08
CA ALA A 58 10.56 -0.86 -7.36
C ALA A 58 11.54 -1.42 -8.38
N ARG A 59 11.86 -2.72 -8.28
CA ARG A 59 12.77 -3.36 -9.23
C ARG A 59 12.21 -3.40 -10.64
N SER A 60 10.92 -3.40 -10.78
CA SER A 60 10.28 -3.48 -12.11
C SER A 60 10.31 -2.15 -12.86
N VAL A 61 10.66 -1.05 -12.19
CA VAL A 61 10.64 0.27 -12.80
C VAL A 61 11.87 0.46 -13.69
N PRO A 62 11.70 0.82 -14.96
CA PRO A 62 12.83 1.13 -15.82
C PRO A 62 13.64 2.31 -15.26
N GLY A 63 14.94 2.16 -15.23
CA GLY A 63 15.83 3.18 -14.68
C GLY A 63 16.33 2.85 -13.29
N VAL A 64 15.74 1.89 -12.61
CA VAL A 64 16.27 1.39 -11.34
C VAL A 64 17.31 0.31 -11.66
N ASP A 65 18.55 0.58 -11.27
CA ASP A 65 19.65 -0.36 -11.51
C ASP A 65 19.70 -1.42 -10.43
N GLU A 66 19.65 -1.00 -9.18
CA GLU A 66 19.56 -1.92 -8.07
C GLU A 66 18.87 -1.26 -6.88
N LEU A 67 18.39 -2.05 -5.95
CA LEU A 67 17.88 -1.56 -4.67
C LEU A 67 18.98 -1.69 -3.64
N GLY A 68 19.04 -0.71 -2.74
CA GLY A 68 19.91 -0.72 -1.60
C GLY A 68 21.10 0.18 -1.76
N GLY A 69 22.06 -0.17 -2.58
CA GLY A 69 23.30 0.56 -2.65
C GLY A 69 24.20 0.33 -1.43
N ASP A 70 25.23 1.14 -1.30
CA ASP A 70 26.27 0.90 -0.30
C ASP A 70 25.79 1.09 1.14
N VAL A 71 24.92 2.06 1.37
CA VAL A 71 24.39 2.31 2.70
C VAL A 71 23.58 1.12 3.19
N ALA A 72 22.73 0.59 2.33
CA ALA A 72 21.92 -0.57 2.69
C ALA A 72 22.77 -1.81 2.93
N ARG A 73 23.83 -1.99 2.14
CA ARG A 73 24.78 -3.08 2.36
C ARG A 73 25.45 -2.96 3.71
N PHE A 74 25.84 -1.75 4.08
CA PHE A 74 26.47 -1.50 5.36
C PHE A 74 25.57 -1.90 6.51
N PHE A 75 24.30 -1.47 6.48
CA PHE A 75 23.35 -1.80 7.52
C PHE A 75 23.10 -3.29 7.61
N ASN A 76 22.95 -3.97 6.49
CA ASN A 76 22.75 -5.41 6.48
C ASN A 76 23.94 -6.13 7.09
N SER A 77 25.15 -5.67 6.78
CA SER A 77 26.37 -6.25 7.33
C SER A 77 26.44 -6.09 8.84
N VAL A 78 26.02 -4.95 9.36
CA VAL A 78 26.00 -4.70 10.79
C VAL A 78 24.97 -5.59 11.47
N LEU A 79 23.78 -5.73 10.87
CA LEU A 79 22.72 -6.57 11.42
C LEU A 79 23.13 -8.04 11.44
N ASP A 80 23.82 -8.50 10.41
CA ASP A 80 24.34 -9.88 10.37
C ASP A 80 25.31 -10.13 11.52
N LYS A 81 26.15 -9.17 11.83
CA LYS A 81 27.13 -9.31 12.91
C LYS A 81 26.50 -9.35 14.29
N ILE A 82 25.34 -8.70 14.44
CA ILE A 82 24.64 -8.66 15.72
C ILE A 82 23.77 -9.91 15.89
N GLY A 83 23.61 -10.72 14.87
CA GLY A 83 22.79 -11.92 14.93
C GLY A 83 21.31 -11.65 14.80
N LEU A 84 20.92 -10.47 14.37
CA LEU A 84 19.53 -10.18 14.10
C LEU A 84 19.14 -10.80 12.77
N ASP A 85 17.87 -11.12 12.65
CA ASP A 85 17.36 -11.79 11.47
C ASP A 85 17.70 -11.05 10.20
N LYS A 86 18.12 -11.81 9.25
CA LYS A 86 18.55 -11.29 7.97
C LYS A 86 17.43 -10.59 7.25
N VAL A 87 17.67 -9.36 6.89
CA VAL A 87 16.90 -8.72 5.85
C VAL A 87 17.24 -9.51 4.59
N GLY A 88 16.32 -10.30 4.08
CA GLY A 88 16.57 -11.09 2.88
C GLY A 88 16.91 -10.20 1.71
N ASP A 89 17.67 -10.74 0.75
CA ASP A 89 18.01 -10.01 -0.47
C ASP A 89 16.75 -9.47 -1.16
N ALA A 90 15.63 -10.14 -0.97
CA ALA A 90 14.36 -9.74 -1.60
C ALA A 90 13.85 -8.39 -1.12
N THR A 91 14.20 -7.97 0.11
CA THR A 91 13.73 -6.72 0.69
C THR A 91 14.84 -5.68 0.84
N ARG A 92 16.03 -5.99 0.34
CA ARG A 92 17.18 -5.11 0.44
C ARG A 92 16.85 -3.71 -0.09
N GLY A 93 17.18 -2.71 0.69
CA GLY A 93 16.96 -1.31 0.32
C GLY A 93 15.55 -0.82 0.55
N VAL A 94 14.66 -1.65 1.10
CA VAL A 94 13.28 -1.23 1.38
C VAL A 94 13.00 -1.44 2.85
N THR A 95 12.44 -0.42 3.49
CA THR A 95 11.96 -0.53 4.85
C THR A 95 10.53 -0.02 4.90
N ALA A 96 9.73 -0.64 5.74
CA ALA A 96 8.34 -0.25 5.90
C ALA A 96 7.98 -0.13 7.37
N SER A 97 7.04 0.75 7.65
CA SER A 97 6.40 0.87 8.96
C SER A 97 4.92 0.62 8.74
N VAL A 98 4.34 -0.26 9.52
CA VAL A 98 2.95 -0.66 9.38
C VAL A 98 2.20 -0.33 10.66
N ASP A 99 1.12 0.42 10.53
CA ASP A 99 0.24 0.75 11.64
C ASP A 99 -1.19 0.44 11.19
N GLY A 100 -1.69 -0.72 11.60
CA GLY A 100 -2.97 -1.19 11.12
C GLY A 100 -2.93 -1.46 9.62
N LEU A 101 -3.67 -0.67 8.87
CA LEU A 101 -3.67 -0.74 7.41
C LEU A 101 -2.90 0.40 6.75
N ASP A 102 -2.35 1.30 7.57
CA ASP A 102 -1.56 2.43 7.07
C ASP A 102 -0.09 2.05 7.02
N VAL A 103 0.56 2.43 5.95
CA VAL A 103 1.93 2.01 5.67
C VAL A 103 2.76 3.20 5.22
N GLU A 104 3.97 3.30 5.75
CA GLU A 104 4.99 4.23 5.26
C GLU A 104 6.16 3.40 4.76
N ILE A 105 6.69 3.78 3.60
CA ILE A 105 7.72 2.99 2.95
C ILE A 105 8.91 3.90 2.58
N THR A 106 10.10 3.40 2.80
CA THR A 106 11.32 4.04 2.33
C THR A 106 12.03 3.09 1.38
N VAL A 107 12.39 3.59 0.21
CA VAL A 107 13.12 2.82 -0.80
C VAL A 107 14.45 3.50 -1.06
N VAL A 108 15.53 2.75 -0.94
CA VAL A 108 16.88 3.21 -1.29
C VAL A 108 17.26 2.51 -2.59
N LEU A 109 17.72 3.26 -3.57
CA LEU A 109 18.02 2.69 -4.89
C LEU A 109 19.19 3.38 -5.57
N VAL A 110 19.69 2.69 -6.57
CA VAL A 110 20.72 3.20 -7.49
C VAL A 110 20.05 3.35 -8.85
N ILE A 111 20.27 4.47 -9.48
CA ILE A 111 19.66 4.80 -10.77
C ILE A 111 20.66 4.49 -11.89
N ALA A 112 20.14 3.94 -12.98
CA ALA A 112 20.93 3.67 -14.18
C ALA A 112 21.36 4.97 -14.85
N ALA A 113 22.52 4.94 -15.49
CA ALA A 113 23.04 6.10 -16.18
C ALA A 113 22.07 6.61 -17.25
N GLY A 114 22.05 7.92 -17.43
CA GLY A 114 21.29 8.53 -18.50
C GLY A 114 19.80 8.68 -18.22
N LYS A 115 19.35 8.34 -17.01
CA LYS A 115 17.95 8.47 -16.63
C LYS A 115 17.71 9.75 -15.86
N VAL A 116 16.52 10.30 -16.00
CA VAL A 116 16.13 11.50 -15.26
C VAL A 116 15.65 11.08 -13.88
N VAL A 117 16.38 11.51 -12.85
CA VAL A 117 16.14 11.08 -11.47
C VAL A 117 14.68 11.29 -11.03
N SER A 118 14.15 12.48 -11.29
CA SER A 118 12.78 12.81 -10.86
C SER A 118 11.74 11.92 -11.54
N GLU A 119 11.97 11.52 -12.77
CA GLU A 119 11.06 10.63 -13.47
C GLU A 119 11.12 9.22 -12.90
N VAL A 120 12.31 8.73 -12.63
CA VAL A 120 12.48 7.39 -12.07
C VAL A 120 11.89 7.31 -10.67
N THR A 121 12.17 8.29 -9.82
CA THR A 121 11.65 8.26 -8.45
C THR A 121 10.13 8.41 -8.41
N ALA A 122 9.57 9.21 -9.29
CA ALA A 122 8.10 9.31 -9.40
C ALA A 122 7.49 8.00 -9.85
N ALA A 123 8.12 7.32 -10.81
CA ALA A 123 7.65 6.03 -11.28
C ALA A 123 7.74 4.97 -10.18
N VAL A 124 8.80 5.01 -9.38
CA VAL A 124 8.96 4.09 -8.24
C VAL A 124 7.83 4.31 -7.23
N ARG A 125 7.54 5.55 -6.86
CA ARG A 125 6.45 5.84 -5.95
C ARG A 125 5.13 5.31 -6.47
N THR A 126 4.83 5.59 -7.72
CA THR A 126 3.58 5.13 -8.34
C THR A 126 3.48 3.61 -8.32
N ALA A 127 4.56 2.93 -8.70
CA ALA A 127 4.57 1.47 -8.76
C ALA A 127 4.43 0.84 -7.36
N VAL A 128 5.13 1.39 -6.38
CA VAL A 128 5.09 0.88 -5.00
C VAL A 128 3.71 1.09 -4.39
N ILE A 129 3.14 2.28 -4.54
CA ILE A 129 1.81 2.56 -4.03
C ILE A 129 0.79 1.62 -4.64
N ALA A 130 0.81 1.47 -5.96
CA ALA A 130 -0.14 0.60 -6.65
C ALA A 130 0.00 -0.85 -6.18
N ALA A 131 1.22 -1.35 -6.06
CA ALA A 131 1.46 -2.73 -5.68
C ALA A 131 0.98 -3.03 -4.26
N VAL A 132 1.24 -2.12 -3.33
CA VAL A 132 0.88 -2.33 -1.93
C VAL A 132 -0.61 -2.11 -1.71
N GLU A 133 -1.18 -1.07 -2.31
CA GLU A 133 -2.60 -0.76 -2.15
C GLU A 133 -3.49 -1.80 -2.81
N ASN A 134 -2.97 -2.52 -3.78
CA ASN A 134 -3.71 -3.61 -4.42
C ASN A 134 -4.07 -4.72 -3.44
N TYR A 135 -3.38 -4.81 -2.32
CA TYR A 135 -3.66 -5.79 -1.28
C TYR A 135 -4.51 -5.24 -0.13
N GLY A 136 -5.04 -4.03 -0.28
CA GLY A 136 -5.97 -3.46 0.70
C GLY A 136 -5.32 -2.58 1.75
N LEU A 137 -4.04 -2.29 1.62
CA LEU A 137 -3.32 -1.39 2.51
C LEU A 137 -3.40 0.04 1.98
N HIS A 138 -3.20 1.00 2.86
CA HIS A 138 -3.14 2.41 2.50
C HIS A 138 -1.71 2.91 2.67
N VAL A 139 -1.11 3.40 1.59
CA VAL A 139 0.26 3.91 1.64
C VAL A 139 0.20 5.41 1.85
N SER A 140 0.60 5.86 3.03
CA SER A 140 0.57 7.27 3.37
C SER A 140 1.78 8.03 2.85
N ASN A 141 2.91 7.35 2.70
CA ASN A 141 4.13 8.00 2.24
C ASN A 141 5.09 6.99 1.62
N VAL A 142 5.78 7.41 0.56
CA VAL A 142 6.88 6.64 -0.02
C VAL A 142 8.05 7.60 -0.22
N ASP A 143 9.07 7.43 0.60
CA ASP A 143 10.32 8.17 0.45
C ASP A 143 11.28 7.38 -0.43
N VAL A 144 11.84 8.04 -1.42
CA VAL A 144 12.80 7.40 -2.30
C VAL A 144 14.14 8.11 -2.12
N LYS A 145 15.14 7.35 -1.73
CA LYS A 145 16.51 7.85 -1.58
C LYS A 145 17.36 7.31 -2.71
N VAL A 146 17.97 8.21 -3.45
CA VAL A 146 18.90 7.83 -4.50
C VAL A 146 20.30 7.78 -3.87
N ASP A 147 20.81 6.58 -3.75
CA ASP A 147 22.12 6.36 -3.12
C ASP A 147 23.26 6.58 -4.09
N ASP A 148 23.06 6.25 -5.36
CA ASP A 148 24.09 6.40 -6.37
C ASP A 148 23.45 6.42 -7.75
N ILE A 149 24.24 6.86 -8.72
CA ILE A 149 23.91 6.78 -10.14
C ILE A 149 25.00 5.95 -10.80
N ARG A 150 24.60 4.85 -11.41
CA ARG A 150 25.54 3.95 -12.05
C ARG A 150 26.01 4.54 -13.37
N LEU A 151 27.23 5.02 -13.39
CA LEU A 151 27.80 5.55 -14.61
C LEU A 151 28.38 4.41 -15.43
N HIS A 152 28.32 4.56 -16.75
CA HIS A 152 28.95 3.57 -17.61
C HIS A 152 30.47 3.76 -17.56
N HIS A 153 31.14 2.67 -17.36
CA HIS A 153 32.58 2.65 -17.55
C HIS A 153 32.82 2.05 -18.91
N GLU A 154 33.47 2.82 -19.72
CA GLU A 154 33.92 2.31 -21.03
C GLU A 154 35.25 1.60 -20.92
#